data_b602f0bf2b0406dddcd229b8cca2f2dc
#
_entry.id   b602f0bf2b0406dddcd229b8cca2f2dc
#
_cell.length_a   1.000
_cell.length_b   1.000
_cell.length_c   1.000
_cell.angle_alpha   90.00
_cell.angle_beta   90.00
_cell.angle_gamma   90.00
#
_symmetry.space_group_name_H-M   'P 1'
#
loop_
_entity.id
_entity.type
_entity.pdbx_description
1 polymer ?
#
loop_
_entity_poly.entity_id
_entity_poly.type
_entity_poly.pdbx_seq_one_letter_code
_entity_poly.pdbx_strand_id
1 'polypeptide(L)'
;MSCTSHVYDKAIIINNTKFFVKLAFDELTRTKGYMGTKNINENNGMLFIFKKEKNLSFWMKDTPVPLEIAYINSAGIIKEIYSLVPFSKRIVNSRYKVKYALEVPEGSFSKFKIKVGDKVNFNFDVNSLNVE
;
A
#
# COMPACT_ATOMS: atom_id res chain seq x y z
N MET A 1 1.22 -21.01 12.52
CA MET A 1 1.80 -19.81 12.08
C MET A 1 1.85 -19.71 10.56
N SER A 2 1.37 -18.77 10.03
CA SER A 2 1.45 -18.57 8.60
C SER A 2 2.50 -17.54 8.26
N CYS A 3 3.35 -17.86 7.30
CA CYS A 3 4.35 -16.92 6.82
C CYS A 3 3.96 -16.28 5.51
N THR A 4 2.81 -16.66 4.97
CA THR A 4 2.42 -16.18 3.63
C THR A 4 2.21 -14.67 3.59
N SER A 5 1.73 -14.08 4.69
CA SER A 5 1.53 -12.62 4.76
C SER A 5 2.83 -11.82 4.71
N HIS A 6 3.98 -12.49 4.85
CA HIS A 6 5.27 -11.82 4.82
C HIS A 6 5.97 -11.96 3.47
N VAL A 7 5.35 -12.63 2.51
CA VAL A 7 5.97 -12.92 1.22
C VAL A 7 5.55 -11.88 0.19
N TYR A 8 6.53 -11.35 -0.54
CA TYR A 8 6.30 -10.44 -1.66
C TYR A 8 6.06 -11.25 -2.93
N ASP A 9 4.96 -12.00 -2.97
CA ASP A 9 4.69 -12.95 -4.04
C ASP A 9 3.56 -12.54 -4.99
N LYS A 10 2.92 -11.41 -4.73
CA LYS A 10 1.91 -10.87 -5.63
C LYS A 10 2.49 -9.68 -6.36
N ALA A 11 2.03 -9.45 -7.58
CA ALA A 11 2.55 -8.34 -8.38
C ALA A 11 1.45 -7.39 -8.79
N ILE A 12 1.81 -6.11 -8.82
CA ILE A 12 0.99 -5.07 -9.43
C ILE A 12 1.86 -4.32 -10.42
N ILE A 13 1.23 -3.71 -11.42
CA ILE A 13 1.95 -2.98 -12.47
C ILE A 13 1.36 -1.58 -12.57
N ILE A 14 2.25 -0.58 -12.48
CA ILE A 14 1.89 0.83 -12.64
C ILE A 14 2.89 1.43 -13.60
N ASN A 15 2.44 1.98 -14.73
CA ASN A 15 3.32 2.61 -15.73
C ASN A 15 4.49 1.72 -16.14
N ASN A 16 4.20 0.47 -16.48
CA ASN A 16 5.20 -0.52 -16.87
C ASN A 16 6.19 -0.89 -15.75
N THR A 17 5.99 -0.39 -14.54
CA THR A 17 6.81 -0.76 -13.39
C THR A 17 6.09 -1.83 -12.60
N LYS A 18 6.77 -2.94 -12.38
CA LYS A 18 6.23 -4.03 -11.56
C LYS A 18 6.69 -3.85 -10.12
N PHE A 19 5.71 -3.90 -9.21
CA PHE A 19 5.99 -3.96 -7.78
C PHE A 19 5.58 -5.32 -7.28
N PHE A 20 6.43 -5.92 -6.46
CA PHE A 20 6.09 -7.15 -5.75
C PHE A 20 5.58 -6.76 -4.37
N VAL A 21 4.36 -7.18 -4.05
CA VAL A 21 3.70 -6.72 -2.85
C VAL A 21 3.32 -7.89 -1.95
N LYS A 22 3.39 -7.65 -0.67
CA LYS A 22 2.69 -8.51 0.29
C LYS A 22 1.34 -7.86 0.58
N LEU A 23 0.36 -8.70 0.84
CA LEU A 23 -1.01 -8.24 0.98
C LEU A 23 -1.40 -8.11 2.44
N ALA A 24 -2.18 -7.07 2.72
CA ALA A 24 -2.76 -6.85 4.04
C ALA A 24 -4.27 -6.70 3.85
N PHE A 25 -5.03 -7.78 4.08
CA PHE A 25 -6.46 -7.79 3.84
C PHE A 25 -7.27 -8.31 5.03
N ASP A 26 -6.63 -8.50 6.18
CA ASP A 26 -7.32 -8.71 7.45
C ASP A 26 -6.96 -7.58 8.40
N GLU A 27 -7.72 -7.46 9.48
CA GLU A 27 -7.59 -6.34 10.40
C GLU A 27 -6.21 -6.30 11.07
N LEU A 28 -5.71 -7.45 11.52
CA LEU A 28 -4.43 -7.50 12.21
C LEU A 28 -3.27 -7.10 11.29
N THR A 29 -3.23 -7.65 10.08
CA THR A 29 -2.16 -7.37 9.13
C THR A 29 -2.19 -5.91 8.69
N ARG A 30 -3.40 -5.37 8.45
CA ARG A 30 -3.54 -3.96 8.07
C ARG A 30 -3.05 -3.04 9.18
N THR A 31 -3.39 -3.36 10.44
CA THR A 31 -2.97 -2.55 11.59
C THR A 31 -1.47 -2.58 11.76
N LYS A 32 -0.86 -3.76 11.63
CA LYS A 32 0.58 -3.90 11.77
C LYS A 32 1.36 -3.17 10.67
N GLY A 33 0.91 -3.32 9.43
CA GLY A 33 1.61 -2.72 8.30
C GLY A 33 3.12 -3.01 8.36
N TYR A 34 3.91 -1.98 8.23
CA TYR A 34 5.38 -2.06 8.30
C TYR A 34 5.97 -1.76 9.68
N MET A 35 5.16 -1.87 10.74
CA MET A 35 5.71 -1.67 12.11
C MET A 35 6.91 -2.57 12.33
N GLY A 36 7.98 -2.00 12.88
CA GLY A 36 9.20 -2.73 13.19
C GLY A 36 10.11 -3.01 12.01
N THR A 37 9.71 -2.66 10.80
CA THR A 37 10.49 -2.91 9.59
C THR A 37 11.45 -1.76 9.34
N LYS A 38 12.74 -2.07 9.19
CA LYS A 38 13.77 -1.05 9.00
C LYS A 38 14.13 -0.82 7.55
N ASN A 39 14.00 -1.86 6.71
CA ASN A 39 14.41 -1.79 5.31
C ASN A 39 13.39 -2.51 4.45
N ILE A 40 13.15 -1.95 3.26
CA ILE A 40 12.30 -2.55 2.23
C ILE A 40 13.06 -2.44 0.93
N ASN A 41 13.13 -3.55 0.19
CA ASN A 41 13.81 -3.55 -1.10
C ASN A 41 13.06 -2.68 -2.11
N GLU A 42 13.80 -2.12 -3.03
CA GLU A 42 13.21 -1.38 -4.14
C GLU A 42 12.25 -2.29 -4.90
N ASN A 43 11.17 -1.73 -5.43
CA ASN A 43 10.09 -2.46 -6.10
C ASN A 43 9.28 -3.38 -5.21
N ASN A 44 9.49 -3.35 -3.90
CA ASN A 44 8.63 -4.04 -2.95
C ASN A 44 7.69 -3.05 -2.29
N GLY A 45 6.54 -3.55 -1.87
CA GLY A 45 5.57 -2.74 -1.17
C GLY A 45 4.54 -3.57 -0.45
N MET A 46 3.63 -2.90 0.23
CA MET A 46 2.51 -3.56 0.89
C MET A 46 1.23 -2.98 0.33
N LEU A 47 0.35 -3.87 -0.12
CA LEU A 47 -0.95 -3.50 -0.65
C LEU A 47 -2.00 -3.81 0.40
N PHE A 48 -2.62 -2.75 0.93
CA PHE A 48 -3.71 -2.84 1.89
C PHE A 48 -5.01 -2.90 1.11
N ILE A 49 -5.84 -3.89 1.42
CA ILE A 49 -7.08 -4.15 0.71
C ILE A 49 -8.22 -4.08 1.70
N PHE A 50 -9.23 -3.27 1.39
CA PHE A 50 -10.41 -3.11 2.23
C PHE A 50 -11.62 -3.70 1.52
N LYS A 51 -12.64 -4.03 2.29
CA LYS A 51 -13.80 -4.73 1.76
C LYS A 51 -14.58 -3.86 0.78
N LYS A 52 -14.63 -2.56 1.01
CA LYS A 52 -15.31 -1.60 0.15
C LYS A 52 -14.66 -0.23 0.25
N GLU A 53 -15.02 0.65 -0.66
CA GLU A 53 -14.50 2.02 -0.63
C GLU A 53 -14.92 2.76 0.63
N LYS A 54 -13.98 3.46 1.22
CA LYS A 54 -14.23 4.32 2.37
C LYS A 54 -13.05 5.27 2.53
N ASN A 55 -13.20 6.25 3.40
CA ASN A 55 -12.07 7.10 3.77
C ASN A 55 -11.11 6.26 4.63
N LEU A 56 -9.84 6.27 4.26
CA LEU A 56 -8.82 5.51 4.96
C LEU A 56 -7.93 6.43 5.77
N SER A 57 -7.35 5.88 6.83
CA SER A 57 -6.45 6.60 7.72
C SER A 57 -5.26 5.72 8.03
N PHE A 58 -4.04 6.30 7.89
CA PHE A 58 -2.80 5.61 8.18
C PHE A 58 -1.91 6.49 9.03
N TRP A 59 -1.05 5.88 9.82
CA TRP A 59 0.00 6.57 10.57
C TRP A 59 1.27 5.76 10.52
N MET A 60 2.35 6.31 11.10
CA MET A 60 3.67 5.70 11.09
C MET A 60 4.14 5.30 12.49
N LYS A 61 3.19 5.05 13.40
CA LYS A 61 3.54 4.58 14.72
C LYS A 61 4.39 3.31 14.63
N ASP A 62 5.49 3.26 15.36
CA ASP A 62 6.40 2.12 15.43
C ASP A 62 6.96 1.70 14.07
N THR A 63 6.95 2.59 13.09
CA THR A 63 7.40 2.29 11.72
C THR A 63 8.65 3.11 11.40
N PRO A 64 9.82 2.48 11.43
CA PRO A 64 11.09 3.20 11.27
C PRO A 64 11.46 3.50 9.82
N VAL A 65 10.92 2.77 8.84
CA VAL A 65 11.29 2.95 7.44
C VAL A 65 10.49 4.09 6.82
N PRO A 66 11.15 5.05 6.11
CA PRO A 66 10.41 6.10 5.41
C PRO A 66 9.62 5.52 4.24
N LEU A 67 8.38 5.93 4.10
CA LEU A 67 7.44 5.39 3.12
C LEU A 67 6.74 6.49 2.33
N GLU A 68 6.11 6.07 1.25
CA GLU A 68 5.08 6.84 0.54
C GLU A 68 3.84 5.97 0.46
N ILE A 69 2.69 6.61 0.42
CA ILE A 69 1.42 5.91 0.30
C ILE A 69 0.61 6.45 -0.87
N ALA A 70 0.05 5.55 -1.66
CA ALA A 70 -0.92 5.88 -2.70
C ALA A 70 -2.28 5.34 -2.28
N TYR A 71 -3.30 6.21 -2.28
CA TYR A 71 -4.68 5.81 -2.06
C TYR A 71 -5.34 5.55 -3.41
N ILE A 72 -5.96 4.38 -3.55
CA ILE A 72 -6.41 3.85 -4.84
C ILE A 72 -7.89 3.48 -4.74
N ASN A 73 -8.70 3.94 -5.70
CA ASN A 73 -10.12 3.64 -5.69
C ASN A 73 -10.41 2.23 -6.22
N SER A 74 -11.68 1.82 -6.20
CA SER A 74 -12.06 0.46 -6.62
C SER A 74 -11.81 0.20 -8.11
N ALA A 75 -11.70 1.25 -8.92
CA ALA A 75 -11.35 1.11 -10.34
C ALA A 75 -9.84 0.97 -10.57
N GLY A 76 -9.03 1.02 -9.50
CA GLY A 76 -7.59 0.92 -9.61
C GLY A 76 -6.89 2.23 -9.90
N ILE A 77 -7.57 3.36 -9.77
CA ILE A 77 -6.98 4.67 -10.07
C ILE A 77 -6.38 5.28 -8.81
N ILE A 78 -5.15 5.74 -8.90
CA ILE A 78 -4.48 6.46 -7.79
C ILE A 78 -5.15 7.82 -7.64
N LYS A 79 -5.71 8.06 -6.48
CA LYS A 79 -6.43 9.31 -6.20
C LYS A 79 -5.58 10.30 -5.41
N GLU A 80 -4.64 9.82 -4.61
CA GLU A 80 -3.84 10.67 -3.72
C GLU A 80 -2.52 9.98 -3.43
N ILE A 81 -1.46 10.77 -3.24
CA ILE A 81 -0.14 10.28 -2.84
C ILE A 81 0.38 11.16 -1.71
N TYR A 82 0.92 10.57 -0.67
CA TYR A 82 1.50 11.28 0.47
C TYR A 82 2.80 10.64 0.92
N SER A 83 3.68 11.47 1.49
CA SER A 83 4.87 11.00 2.20
C SER A 83 4.49 10.59 3.62
N LEU A 84 5.12 9.54 4.13
CA LEU A 84 4.90 9.04 5.47
C LEU A 84 6.20 9.11 6.25
N VAL A 85 6.22 9.95 7.31
CA VAL A 85 7.41 10.21 8.10
C VAL A 85 7.58 9.13 9.17
N PRO A 86 8.79 8.54 9.30
CA PRO A 86 9.02 7.50 10.31
C PRO A 86 8.59 7.93 11.71
N PHE A 87 7.98 7.00 12.43
CA PHE A 87 7.53 7.14 13.82
C PHE A 87 6.46 8.21 14.06
N SER A 88 6.01 8.90 13.03
CA SER A 88 4.98 9.93 13.19
C SER A 88 3.65 9.30 13.58
N LYS A 89 3.00 9.88 14.58
CA LYS A 89 1.65 9.48 14.96
C LYS A 89 0.57 10.36 14.31
N ARG A 90 1.00 11.24 13.42
CA ARG A 90 0.06 12.07 12.66
C ARG A 90 -0.74 11.17 11.73
N ILE A 91 -2.06 11.36 11.73
CA ILE A 91 -2.95 10.59 10.86
C ILE A 91 -2.92 11.19 9.46
N VAL A 92 -2.70 10.35 8.47
CA VAL A 92 -2.76 10.73 7.06
C VAL A 92 -4.05 10.17 6.49
N ASN A 93 -5.05 11.04 6.33
CA ASN A 93 -6.39 10.65 5.90
C ASN A 93 -6.52 10.76 4.40
N SER A 94 -7.26 9.82 3.78
CA SER A 94 -7.65 10.01 2.39
C SER A 94 -8.80 11.03 2.33
N ARG A 95 -8.78 11.87 1.32
CA ARG A 95 -9.87 12.82 1.04
C ARG A 95 -10.97 12.15 0.24
N TYR A 96 -10.58 11.22 -0.64
CA TYR A 96 -11.52 10.44 -1.44
C TYR A 96 -11.81 9.12 -0.74
N LYS A 97 -12.97 8.55 -1.07
CA LYS A 97 -13.24 7.16 -0.70
C LYS A 97 -12.43 6.26 -1.61
N VAL A 98 -11.67 5.36 -1.01
CA VAL A 98 -10.74 4.49 -1.72
C VAL A 98 -10.85 3.08 -1.17
N LYS A 99 -10.40 2.11 -1.94
CA LYS A 99 -10.49 0.70 -1.56
C LYS A 99 -9.14 0.10 -1.21
N TYR A 100 -8.05 0.68 -1.74
CA TYR A 100 -6.71 0.15 -1.55
C TYR A 100 -5.77 1.25 -1.12
N ALA A 101 -4.71 0.85 -0.43
CA ALA A 101 -3.57 1.72 -0.16
C ALA A 101 -2.31 0.95 -0.49
N LEU A 102 -1.37 1.59 -1.17
CA LEU A 102 -0.08 1.00 -1.50
C LEU A 102 1.02 1.76 -0.80
N GLU A 103 1.76 1.09 0.09
CA GLU A 103 2.93 1.66 0.74
C GLU A 103 4.19 1.12 0.07
N VAL A 104 5.09 2.03 -0.27
CA VAL A 104 6.37 1.72 -0.94
C VAL A 104 7.47 2.55 -0.28
N PRO A 105 8.76 2.18 -0.49
CA PRO A 105 9.85 3.00 0.01
C PRO A 105 9.78 4.42 -0.51
N GLU A 106 10.16 5.38 0.33
CA GLU A 106 10.18 6.79 -0.02
C GLU A 106 10.96 7.02 -1.32
N GLY A 107 10.40 7.86 -2.19
CA GLY A 107 11.03 8.17 -3.47
C GLY A 107 10.63 7.27 -4.62
N SER A 108 9.92 6.16 -4.35
CA SER A 108 9.56 5.19 -5.38
C SER A 108 8.65 5.78 -6.46
N PHE A 109 7.64 6.54 -6.06
CA PHE A 109 6.70 7.07 -7.05
C PHE A 109 7.37 8.07 -7.99
N SER A 110 8.20 8.94 -7.45
CA SER A 110 8.96 9.88 -8.28
C SER A 110 9.93 9.16 -9.21
N LYS A 111 10.64 8.17 -8.69
CA LYS A 111 11.61 7.41 -9.47
C LYS A 111 10.97 6.74 -10.68
N PHE A 112 9.80 6.15 -10.50
CA PHE A 112 9.11 5.42 -11.56
C PHE A 112 8.05 6.27 -12.27
N LYS A 113 8.04 7.58 -12.02
CA LYS A 113 7.15 8.53 -12.69
C LYS A 113 5.67 8.19 -12.49
N ILE A 114 5.35 7.73 -11.29
CA ILE A 114 3.98 7.38 -10.92
C ILE A 114 3.32 8.60 -10.26
N LYS A 115 2.10 8.91 -10.67
CA LYS A 115 1.40 10.09 -10.21
C LYS A 115 -0.09 9.82 -10.02
N VAL A 116 -0.76 10.76 -9.38
CA VAL A 116 -2.21 10.74 -9.26
C VAL A 116 -2.84 10.64 -10.66
N GLY A 117 -3.82 9.77 -10.79
CA GLY A 117 -4.49 9.48 -12.06
C GLY A 117 -3.98 8.23 -12.75
N ASP A 118 -2.83 7.71 -12.36
CA ASP A 118 -2.29 6.49 -12.95
C ASP A 118 -3.09 5.28 -12.48
N LYS A 119 -3.12 4.27 -13.34
CA LYS A 119 -3.87 3.04 -13.08
C LYS A 119 -2.96 1.96 -12.52
N VAL A 120 -3.45 1.30 -11.48
CA VAL A 120 -2.82 0.11 -10.90
C VAL A 120 -3.47 -1.11 -11.52
N ASN A 121 -2.66 -1.97 -12.11
CA ASN A 121 -3.12 -3.24 -12.68
C ASN A 121 -2.67 -4.37 -11.76
N PHE A 122 -3.62 -5.17 -11.30
CA PHE A 122 -3.34 -6.29 -10.42
C PHE A 122 -2.99 -7.51 -11.28
N ASN A 123 -1.88 -8.15 -10.98
CA ASN A 123 -1.46 -9.36 -11.67
C ASN A 123 -1.91 -10.61 -10.89
N PHE A 124 -3.08 -10.52 -10.29
CA PHE A 124 -3.72 -11.60 -9.56
C PHE A 124 -5.19 -11.23 -9.39
N ASP A 125 -6.02 -12.21 -9.03
CA ASP A 125 -7.45 -11.95 -8.84
C ASP A 125 -7.71 -11.40 -7.44
N VAL A 126 -7.74 -10.07 -7.33
CA VAL A 126 -7.97 -9.40 -6.06
C VAL A 126 -9.36 -9.70 -5.49
N ASN A 127 -10.32 -10.02 -6.36
CA ASN A 127 -11.68 -10.31 -5.94
C ASN A 127 -11.84 -11.72 -5.35
N SER A 128 -10.85 -12.57 -5.51
CA SER A 128 -10.87 -13.91 -4.92
C SER A 128 -10.47 -13.94 -3.46
N LEU A 129 -9.96 -12.83 -2.93
CA LEU A 129 -9.49 -12.74 -1.56
C LEU A 129 -10.66 -12.62 -0.58
N ASN A 130 -10.51 -13.27 0.56
CA ASN A 130 -11.49 -13.18 1.64
C ASN A 130 -11.15 -11.99 2.54
N VAL A 131 -11.54 -10.81 2.10
CA VAL A 131 -11.18 -9.55 2.77
C VAL A 131 -12.04 -9.32 3.99
N GLU A 132 -11.40 -8.98 5.10
CA GLU A 132 -12.07 -8.57 6.34
C GLU A 132 -12.26 -7.07 6.41
#